data_31cbaed7a921db399b50decef27238f0
#
_entry.id   31cbaed7a921db399b50decef27238f0
#
_cell.length_a   1.000
_cell.length_b   1.000
_cell.length_c   1.000
_cell.angle_alpha   90.00
_cell.angle_beta   90.00
_cell.angle_gamma   90.00
#
_symmetry.space_group_name_H-M   'P 1'
#
loop_
_entity.id
_entity.type
_entity.pdbx_description
1 polymer ?
#
loop_
_entity_poly.entity_id
_entity_poly.type
_entity_poly.pdbx_seq_one_letter_code
_entity_poly.pdbx_strand_id
1 'polypeptide(L)'
;TTLFRSDDAPATGAADTHPIDATEAAYARISVSYNSAAQQVNLAEVAFHGTKVSDEQASPKAISVTDFDSSSWGREWARVETDSDYAAEKTVTEVRNLVGRVIGERWVDKFDFQLRGKADGKDVFEISDAGDGRISIRGNNGVSLASGLNYYLRHWCKVDYNPLFGSQLSMPESLPAVGRKILKYTNYEYRYALNFCTYSYTMAFWNWDDYEPFLDWAAMNGVNLMLDIVGQEEVLRETLTQYGYSDDEVREYLSGPGYYAWFYMQNLYSVGGPLPAAWFEQRVELGRRIHDRMQAYGITPVIQGFGGQVPADFQEKNPTSVAASSGTWSGFDRPYMIKTYLTDADKAAGKEDYFQKVGDTFYKAQENVFGKVSNYYAVDPFHEGGMVPDGFDIVDIYRTVQRKMLDHDPAAVWVMQQWQWGIDETKLSGLADKGRALVLDLQSDLRSQASAMENQGVPWVWNMLHNFGGRMGLDGVPEVIS
;
A
#
# COMPACT_ATOMS: atom_id res chain seq x y z
N THR A 1 18.34 -27.97 -1.72
CA THR A 1 18.39 -26.70 -0.99
C THR A 1 19.66 -26.67 -0.20
N THR A 2 20.61 -25.82 -0.61
CA THR A 2 21.90 -25.67 0.11
C THR A 2 21.73 -24.54 1.13
N LEU A 3 21.98 -24.83 2.40
CA LEU A 3 21.95 -23.85 3.48
C LEU A 3 23.39 -23.38 3.73
N PHE A 4 23.61 -22.08 3.59
CA PHE A 4 24.83 -21.43 4.04
C PHE A 4 24.68 -20.93 5.45
N ARG A 5 25.75 -21.02 6.21
CA ARG A 5 25.92 -20.30 7.46
C ARG A 5 27.28 -19.61 7.40
N SER A 6 27.29 -18.29 7.44
CA SER A 6 28.50 -17.53 7.75
C SER A 6 28.41 -17.09 9.19
N ASP A 7 29.32 -17.61 10.03
CA ASP A 7 29.42 -17.18 11.42
C ASP A 7 30.39 -15.99 11.56
N ASP A 8 31.09 -15.64 10.46
CA ASP A 8 32.08 -14.56 10.41
C ASP A 8 31.81 -13.61 9.26
N ALA A 9 30.69 -12.84 9.35
CA ALA A 9 30.44 -11.78 8.38
C ALA A 9 31.56 -10.72 8.45
N PRO A 10 32.18 -10.33 7.32
CA PRO A 10 33.23 -9.34 7.32
C PRO A 10 32.76 -8.01 7.88
N ALA A 11 33.64 -7.28 8.53
CA ALA A 11 33.40 -5.92 8.93
C ALA A 11 33.03 -5.07 7.71
N THR A 12 32.17 -4.07 7.92
CA THR A 12 31.58 -3.19 6.90
C THR A 12 32.51 -2.88 5.71
N GLY A 13 32.04 -3.20 4.50
CA GLY A 13 32.68 -2.85 3.23
C GLY A 13 33.49 -3.95 2.53
N ALA A 14 33.61 -5.14 3.10
CA ALA A 14 34.23 -6.28 2.43
C ALA A 14 33.16 -7.23 1.85
N ALA A 15 33.39 -7.78 0.67
CA ALA A 15 32.54 -8.81 0.10
C ALA A 15 32.83 -10.16 0.78
N ASP A 16 31.78 -10.84 1.23
CA ASP A 16 31.84 -12.21 1.71
C ASP A 16 31.42 -13.17 0.59
N THR A 17 32.31 -14.09 0.22
CA THR A 17 32.09 -14.98 -0.91
C THR A 17 31.97 -16.43 -0.42
N HIS A 18 30.81 -17.02 -0.63
CA HIS A 18 30.53 -18.40 -0.27
C HIS A 18 30.45 -19.26 -1.55
N PRO A 19 31.45 -20.13 -1.81
CA PRO A 19 31.37 -21.09 -2.89
C PRO A 19 30.27 -22.14 -2.60
N ILE A 20 29.46 -22.42 -3.60
CA ILE A 20 28.46 -23.48 -3.57
C ILE A 20 28.79 -24.54 -4.60
N ASP A 21 28.50 -25.80 -4.29
CA ASP A 21 28.58 -26.85 -5.28
C ASP A 21 27.67 -26.54 -6.48
N ALA A 22 28.11 -26.88 -7.67
CA ALA A 22 27.36 -26.64 -8.90
C ALA A 22 25.97 -27.27 -8.79
N THR A 23 24.94 -26.45 -8.77
CA THR A 23 23.57 -26.87 -8.62
C THR A 23 22.69 -26.15 -9.65
N GLU A 24 21.91 -26.90 -10.39
CA GLU A 24 20.86 -26.30 -11.21
C GLU A 24 19.71 -25.86 -10.30
N ALA A 25 19.40 -24.57 -10.29
CA ALA A 25 18.31 -24.03 -9.51
C ALA A 25 17.57 -22.94 -10.30
N ALA A 26 16.25 -22.99 -10.25
CA ALA A 26 15.41 -21.93 -10.80
C ALA A 26 15.33 -20.71 -9.85
N TYR A 27 15.59 -20.90 -8.55
CA TYR A 27 15.52 -19.86 -7.54
C TYR A 27 16.61 -20.01 -6.50
N ALA A 28 17.13 -18.88 -6.01
CA ALA A 28 17.99 -18.82 -4.86
C ALA A 28 17.31 -18.02 -3.74
N ARG A 29 17.38 -18.54 -2.51
CA ARG A 29 16.86 -17.87 -1.32
C ARG A 29 17.99 -17.56 -0.37
N ILE A 30 18.08 -16.30 0.06
CA ILE A 30 18.96 -15.88 1.12
C ILE A 30 18.14 -15.72 2.39
N SER A 31 18.61 -16.38 3.45
CA SER A 31 18.04 -16.21 4.79
C SER A 31 19.13 -15.66 5.69
N VAL A 32 18.89 -14.48 6.25
CA VAL A 32 19.79 -13.85 7.22
C VAL A 32 19.21 -14.05 8.60
N SER A 33 19.96 -14.75 9.47
CA SER A 33 19.57 -14.92 10.86
C SER A 33 20.11 -13.76 11.70
N TYR A 34 19.26 -13.20 12.54
CA TYR A 34 19.62 -12.13 13.45
C TYR A 34 20.73 -12.57 14.42
N ASN A 35 21.75 -11.74 14.59
CA ASN A 35 22.76 -11.89 15.63
C ASN A 35 22.43 -10.94 16.78
N SER A 36 22.39 -11.44 18.01
CA SER A 36 22.05 -10.70 19.23
C SER A 36 22.97 -9.51 19.55
N ALA A 37 24.10 -9.38 18.87
CA ALA A 37 25.05 -8.28 19.04
C ALA A 37 24.83 -7.09 18.09
N ALA A 38 24.05 -7.25 17.03
CA ALA A 38 23.76 -6.20 16.06
C ALA A 38 22.25 -5.98 15.95
N GLN A 39 21.80 -4.76 16.13
CA GLN A 39 20.37 -4.41 16.01
C GLN A 39 19.88 -4.29 14.55
N GLN A 40 20.77 -4.32 13.56
CA GLN A 40 20.46 -4.24 12.14
C GLN A 40 21.38 -5.12 11.33
N VAL A 41 20.83 -5.79 10.30
CA VAL A 41 21.57 -6.43 9.23
C VAL A 41 21.28 -5.69 7.93
N ASN A 42 22.28 -5.05 7.36
CA ASN A 42 22.18 -4.35 6.09
C ASN A 42 22.88 -5.18 5.00
N LEU A 43 22.13 -5.58 3.97
CA LEU A 43 22.68 -6.21 2.76
C LEU A 43 22.74 -5.14 1.68
N ALA A 44 23.95 -4.73 1.29
CA ALA A 44 24.14 -3.73 0.26
C ALA A 44 23.97 -4.32 -1.15
N GLU A 45 24.48 -5.52 -1.38
CA GLU A 45 24.38 -6.22 -2.66
C GLU A 45 24.48 -7.74 -2.45
N VAL A 46 23.75 -8.50 -3.26
CA VAL A 46 23.90 -9.95 -3.37
C VAL A 46 24.04 -10.32 -4.84
N ALA A 47 25.18 -10.85 -5.23
CA ALA A 47 25.45 -11.31 -6.58
C ALA A 47 25.57 -12.83 -6.64
N PHE A 48 24.92 -13.46 -7.62
CA PHE A 48 25.07 -14.87 -7.93
C PHE A 48 25.95 -15.02 -9.17
N HIS A 49 27.03 -15.79 -9.02
CA HIS A 49 27.93 -16.10 -10.12
C HIS A 49 27.72 -17.53 -10.60
N GLY A 50 27.42 -17.69 -11.86
CA GLY A 50 27.19 -19.00 -12.47
C GLY A 50 27.10 -18.94 -13.98
N THR A 51 27.10 -20.11 -14.61
CA THR A 51 26.87 -20.21 -16.06
C THR A 51 25.40 -20.49 -16.30
N LYS A 52 24.76 -19.69 -17.17
CA LYS A 52 23.38 -19.90 -17.59
C LYS A 52 23.29 -21.21 -18.37
N VAL A 53 22.49 -22.16 -17.94
CA VAL A 53 22.42 -23.51 -18.51
C VAL A 53 21.53 -23.54 -19.74
N SER A 54 20.39 -22.85 -19.77
CA SER A 54 19.59 -22.64 -21.01
C SER A 54 18.54 -21.54 -20.79
N ASP A 55 18.09 -20.92 -21.89
CA ASP A 55 17.00 -19.95 -21.87
C ASP A 55 15.62 -20.61 -21.77
N GLU A 56 15.48 -21.86 -22.17
CA GLU A 56 14.23 -22.60 -22.17
C GLU A 56 13.80 -23.05 -20.74
N GLN A 57 14.76 -23.24 -19.82
CA GLN A 57 14.46 -23.65 -18.44
C GLN A 57 14.45 -22.49 -17.44
N ALA A 58 14.99 -21.32 -17.82
CA ALA A 58 15.06 -20.14 -16.97
C ALA A 58 13.88 -19.17 -17.17
N SER A 59 12.95 -19.45 -18.05
CA SER A 59 11.72 -18.67 -18.11
C SER A 59 10.93 -18.94 -16.83
N PRO A 60 10.66 -17.94 -15.97
CA PRO A 60 9.53 -18.05 -15.08
C PRO A 60 8.37 -18.47 -15.98
N LYS A 61 7.54 -19.44 -15.53
CA LYS A 61 6.31 -19.76 -16.24
C LYS A 61 5.68 -18.42 -16.55
N ALA A 62 5.76 -18.01 -17.83
CA ALA A 62 5.01 -16.86 -18.27
C ALA A 62 3.58 -17.21 -17.89
N ILE A 63 3.01 -16.42 -16.98
CA ILE A 63 1.58 -16.47 -16.75
C ILE A 63 1.02 -16.12 -18.12
N SER A 64 0.46 -17.12 -18.77
CA SER A 64 -0.20 -16.93 -20.06
C SER A 64 -1.43 -16.09 -19.76
N VAL A 65 -1.31 -14.80 -19.86
CA VAL A 65 -2.41 -13.85 -19.83
C VAL A 65 -3.05 -13.86 -21.23
N THR A 66 -3.63 -15.01 -21.61
CA THR A 66 -4.18 -15.18 -22.96
C THR A 66 -5.60 -14.71 -23.13
N ASP A 67 -6.27 -14.22 -22.05
CA ASP A 67 -7.67 -13.81 -22.12
C ASP A 67 -7.95 -12.43 -21.50
N PHE A 68 -6.98 -11.53 -21.50
CA PHE A 68 -7.17 -10.19 -20.97
C PHE A 68 -7.28 -9.15 -22.10
N ASP A 69 -8.50 -8.76 -22.44
CA ASP A 69 -8.75 -7.61 -23.32
C ASP A 69 -8.62 -6.31 -22.51
N SER A 70 -7.41 -5.74 -22.50
CA SER A 70 -7.12 -4.46 -21.84
C SER A 70 -7.90 -3.26 -22.43
N SER A 71 -8.52 -3.43 -23.61
CA SER A 71 -9.26 -2.37 -24.29
C SER A 71 -10.62 -2.07 -23.65
N SER A 72 -11.14 -2.97 -22.82
CA SER A 72 -12.45 -2.82 -22.15
C SER A 72 -12.38 -2.06 -20.82
N TRP A 73 -11.25 -2.07 -20.13
CA TRP A 73 -11.11 -1.61 -18.74
C TRP A 73 -11.33 -0.09 -18.56
N GLY A 74 -10.78 0.72 -19.42
CA GLY A 74 -10.94 2.18 -19.34
C GLY A 74 -12.35 2.69 -19.62
N ARG A 75 -13.22 1.85 -20.21
CA ARG A 75 -14.61 2.20 -20.51
C ARG A 75 -15.59 1.71 -19.45
N GLU A 76 -15.28 0.65 -18.72
CA GLU A 76 -16.12 0.13 -17.64
C GLU A 76 -16.03 0.95 -16.36
N TRP A 77 -14.85 1.46 -16.02
CA TRP A 77 -14.66 2.33 -14.85
C TRP A 77 -15.51 3.62 -14.93
N ALA A 78 -15.65 4.21 -16.11
CA ALA A 78 -16.50 5.38 -16.31
C ALA A 78 -18.01 5.07 -16.18
N ARG A 79 -18.43 3.81 -16.25
CA ARG A 79 -19.81 3.37 -16.09
C ARG A 79 -20.21 3.07 -14.65
N VAL A 80 -19.27 2.64 -13.81
CA VAL A 80 -19.54 2.20 -12.43
C VAL A 80 -19.94 3.36 -11.51
N GLU A 81 -19.58 4.60 -11.83
CA GLU A 81 -20.00 5.76 -11.03
C GLU A 81 -21.50 6.11 -11.16
N THR A 82 -22.24 5.52 -12.10
CA THR A 82 -23.61 5.94 -12.41
C THR A 82 -24.69 4.89 -12.19
N ASP A 83 -24.36 3.63 -11.84
CA ASP A 83 -25.35 2.57 -11.65
C ASP A 83 -25.18 1.85 -10.31
N SER A 84 -25.99 2.28 -9.32
CA SER A 84 -25.99 1.72 -7.97
C SER A 84 -26.39 0.24 -7.91
N ASP A 85 -27.21 -0.23 -8.84
CA ASP A 85 -27.69 -1.61 -8.87
C ASP A 85 -26.59 -2.54 -9.40
N TYR A 86 -25.86 -2.10 -10.42
CA TYR A 86 -24.69 -2.83 -10.93
C TYR A 86 -23.57 -2.97 -9.87
N ALA A 87 -23.27 -1.90 -9.15
CA ALA A 87 -22.30 -1.95 -8.06
C ALA A 87 -22.74 -2.90 -6.92
N ALA A 88 -24.03 -2.92 -6.60
CA ALA A 88 -24.60 -3.81 -5.60
C ALA A 88 -24.50 -5.30 -6.02
N GLU A 89 -24.83 -5.60 -7.28
CA GLU A 89 -24.73 -6.96 -7.83
C GLU A 89 -23.27 -7.44 -7.87
N LYS A 90 -22.33 -6.60 -8.30
CA LYS A 90 -20.90 -6.89 -8.31
C LYS A 90 -20.39 -7.20 -6.90
N THR A 91 -20.78 -6.43 -5.90
CA THR A 91 -20.44 -6.64 -4.49
C THR A 91 -20.92 -8.00 -3.97
N VAL A 92 -22.19 -8.32 -4.17
CA VAL A 92 -22.78 -9.60 -3.72
C VAL A 92 -22.13 -10.76 -4.44
N THR A 93 -21.91 -10.64 -5.76
CA THR A 93 -21.23 -11.65 -6.57
C THR A 93 -19.83 -11.91 -6.06
N GLU A 94 -19.06 -10.86 -5.74
CA GLU A 94 -17.68 -11.02 -5.27
C GLU A 94 -17.63 -11.71 -3.89
N VAL A 95 -18.57 -11.40 -2.99
CA VAL A 95 -18.63 -12.09 -1.69
C VAL A 95 -19.05 -13.57 -1.86
N ARG A 96 -19.88 -13.89 -2.85
CA ARG A 96 -20.17 -15.29 -3.20
C ARG A 96 -18.94 -16.02 -3.73
N ASN A 97 -18.17 -15.38 -4.61
CA ASN A 97 -16.91 -15.91 -5.13
C ASN A 97 -15.89 -16.14 -3.99
N LEU A 98 -15.84 -15.23 -3.01
CA LEU A 98 -15.01 -15.39 -1.80
C LEU A 98 -15.38 -16.69 -1.04
N VAL A 99 -16.67 -17.02 -0.91
CA VAL A 99 -17.08 -18.30 -0.29
C VAL A 99 -16.44 -19.48 -1.03
N GLY A 100 -16.51 -19.48 -2.38
CA GLY A 100 -15.92 -20.53 -3.22
C GLY A 100 -14.41 -20.67 -3.01
N ARG A 101 -13.70 -19.54 -3.01
CA ARG A 101 -12.24 -19.53 -2.80
C ARG A 101 -11.81 -19.97 -1.40
N VAL A 102 -12.54 -19.57 -0.37
CA VAL A 102 -12.14 -19.79 1.04
C VAL A 102 -12.54 -21.17 1.53
N ILE A 103 -13.77 -21.60 1.29
CA ILE A 103 -14.31 -22.85 1.86
C ILE A 103 -14.81 -23.85 0.81
N GLY A 104 -14.78 -23.48 -0.46
CA GLY A 104 -15.08 -24.33 -1.61
C GLY A 104 -16.47 -24.12 -2.20
N GLU A 105 -16.56 -24.33 -3.52
CA GLU A 105 -17.73 -24.07 -4.37
C GLU A 105 -19.03 -24.70 -3.88
N ARG A 106 -18.98 -25.89 -3.27
CA ARG A 106 -20.18 -26.59 -2.74
C ARG A 106 -20.93 -25.77 -1.69
N TRP A 107 -20.29 -24.75 -1.09
CA TRP A 107 -20.87 -23.94 -0.04
C TRP A 107 -21.48 -22.63 -0.54
N VAL A 108 -21.21 -22.22 -1.77
CA VAL A 108 -21.65 -20.93 -2.32
C VAL A 108 -23.16 -20.75 -2.21
N ASP A 109 -23.94 -21.75 -2.60
CA ASP A 109 -25.41 -21.70 -2.57
C ASP A 109 -26.01 -21.96 -1.17
N LYS A 110 -25.16 -22.16 -0.17
CA LYS A 110 -25.59 -22.30 1.22
C LYS A 110 -25.66 -20.97 1.95
N PHE A 111 -25.17 -19.89 1.34
CA PHE A 111 -25.25 -18.55 1.87
C PHE A 111 -26.11 -17.64 0.99
N ASP A 112 -26.98 -16.87 1.64
CA ASP A 112 -27.80 -15.84 1.02
C ASP A 112 -27.28 -14.47 1.45
N PHE A 113 -26.63 -13.74 0.52
CA PHE A 113 -26.03 -12.43 0.78
C PHE A 113 -26.95 -11.32 0.26
N GLN A 114 -27.20 -10.33 1.10
CA GLN A 114 -28.03 -9.18 0.75
C GLN A 114 -27.44 -7.87 1.30
N LEU A 115 -27.49 -6.82 0.51
CA LEU A 115 -27.15 -5.48 1.00
C LEU A 115 -28.27 -4.90 1.87
N ARG A 116 -27.87 -4.10 2.85
CA ARG A 116 -28.76 -3.34 3.73
C ARG A 116 -28.17 -1.96 4.02
N GLY A 117 -28.96 -1.04 4.56
CA GLY A 117 -28.44 0.25 5.04
C GLY A 117 -27.56 0.12 6.30
N LYS A 118 -26.70 1.11 6.53
CA LYS A 118 -25.95 1.27 7.77
C LYS A 118 -26.87 1.32 8.99
N ALA A 119 -26.34 0.99 10.17
CA ALA A 119 -27.04 1.15 11.44
C ALA A 119 -26.47 2.38 12.16
N ASP A 120 -27.27 3.44 12.31
CA ASP A 120 -26.85 4.71 12.92
C ASP A 120 -25.53 5.26 12.34
N GLY A 121 -25.40 5.20 10.99
CA GLY A 121 -24.20 5.63 10.27
C GLY A 121 -23.01 4.66 10.35
N LYS A 122 -23.13 3.55 11.07
CA LYS A 122 -22.06 2.58 11.30
C LYS A 122 -22.13 1.40 10.34
N ASP A 123 -20.99 0.85 10.02
CA ASP A 123 -20.91 -0.42 9.28
C ASP A 123 -21.48 -1.56 10.14
N VAL A 124 -22.29 -2.40 9.51
CA VAL A 124 -23.10 -3.40 10.20
C VAL A 124 -23.26 -4.66 9.38
N PHE A 125 -23.26 -5.81 10.05
CA PHE A 125 -23.76 -7.05 9.48
C PHE A 125 -24.82 -7.72 10.36
N GLU A 126 -25.67 -8.51 9.71
CA GLU A 126 -26.73 -9.30 10.33
C GLU A 126 -26.63 -10.74 9.84
N ILE A 127 -26.76 -11.72 10.72
CA ILE A 127 -26.73 -13.13 10.41
C ILE A 127 -27.98 -13.80 10.97
N SER A 128 -28.65 -14.64 10.17
CA SER A 128 -29.80 -15.43 10.58
C SER A 128 -29.95 -16.72 9.77
N ASP A 129 -30.74 -17.63 10.23
CA ASP A 129 -31.14 -18.79 9.45
C ASP A 129 -32.07 -18.35 8.29
N ALA A 130 -31.79 -18.81 7.07
CA ALA A 130 -32.60 -18.51 5.86
C ALA A 130 -33.58 -19.65 5.48
N GLY A 131 -33.65 -20.71 6.28
CA GLY A 131 -34.38 -21.94 5.95
C GLY A 131 -33.57 -22.89 5.05
N ASP A 132 -34.03 -24.11 4.96
CA ASP A 132 -33.41 -25.18 4.14
C ASP A 132 -31.92 -25.41 4.38
N GLY A 133 -31.46 -25.19 5.63
CA GLY A 133 -30.06 -25.31 6.01
C GLY A 133 -29.14 -24.23 5.43
N ARG A 134 -29.69 -23.10 4.95
CA ARG A 134 -28.94 -21.96 4.47
C ARG A 134 -28.82 -20.87 5.54
N ILE A 135 -27.78 -20.04 5.40
CA ILE A 135 -27.52 -18.91 6.28
C ILE A 135 -27.67 -17.60 5.48
N SER A 136 -28.47 -16.69 6.00
CA SER A 136 -28.61 -15.33 5.47
C SER A 136 -27.60 -14.39 6.15
N ILE A 137 -26.84 -13.65 5.34
CA ILE A 137 -25.91 -12.63 5.81
C ILE A 137 -26.25 -11.32 5.09
N ARG A 138 -26.55 -10.27 5.87
CA ARG A 138 -26.89 -8.95 5.36
C ARG A 138 -25.87 -7.93 5.87
N GLY A 139 -25.34 -7.09 4.98
CA GLY A 139 -24.33 -6.07 5.33
C GLY A 139 -24.50 -4.81 4.51
N ASN A 140 -23.88 -3.70 4.91
CA ASN A 140 -24.04 -2.45 4.17
C ASN A 140 -23.04 -2.30 2.99
N ASN A 141 -22.03 -3.15 2.92
CA ASN A 141 -21.04 -3.25 1.83
C ASN A 141 -20.42 -4.65 1.81
N GLY A 142 -19.51 -4.90 0.89
CA GLY A 142 -18.86 -6.21 0.75
C GLY A 142 -17.99 -6.57 1.96
N VAL A 143 -17.30 -5.60 2.57
CA VAL A 143 -16.54 -5.79 3.81
C VAL A 143 -17.45 -6.25 4.93
N SER A 144 -18.62 -5.64 5.09
CA SER A 144 -19.58 -6.03 6.13
C SER A 144 -20.15 -7.42 5.87
N LEU A 145 -20.43 -7.78 4.61
CA LEU A 145 -20.87 -9.13 4.23
C LEU A 145 -19.79 -10.17 4.51
N ALA A 146 -18.54 -9.90 4.09
CA ALA A 146 -17.39 -10.79 4.32
C ALA A 146 -17.07 -10.95 5.81
N SER A 147 -17.16 -9.86 6.60
CA SER A 147 -17.00 -9.90 8.06
C SER A 147 -18.11 -10.74 8.73
N GLY A 148 -19.35 -10.62 8.23
CA GLY A 148 -20.47 -11.47 8.68
C GLY A 148 -20.21 -12.96 8.40
N LEU A 149 -19.71 -13.27 7.21
CA LEU A 149 -19.29 -14.63 6.84
C LEU A 149 -18.19 -15.13 7.78
N ASN A 150 -17.11 -14.36 7.96
CA ASN A 150 -16.01 -14.73 8.86
C ASN A 150 -16.50 -14.96 10.30
N TYR A 151 -17.37 -14.08 10.79
CA TYR A 151 -17.98 -14.23 12.11
C TYR A 151 -18.75 -15.55 12.23
N TYR A 152 -19.56 -15.92 11.22
CA TYR A 152 -20.28 -17.19 11.18
C TYR A 152 -19.32 -18.38 11.13
N LEU A 153 -18.34 -18.36 10.23
CA LEU A 153 -17.36 -19.44 10.08
C LEU A 153 -16.59 -19.70 11.38
N ARG A 154 -16.11 -18.66 12.05
CA ARG A 154 -15.35 -18.81 13.30
C ARG A 154 -16.22 -19.29 14.46
N HIS A 155 -17.41 -18.73 14.63
CA HIS A 155 -18.24 -19.02 15.81
C HIS A 155 -19.05 -20.29 15.71
N TRP A 156 -19.55 -20.66 14.53
CA TRP A 156 -20.39 -21.86 14.32
C TRP A 156 -19.63 -22.99 13.66
N CYS A 157 -18.88 -22.73 12.58
CA CYS A 157 -18.16 -23.77 11.86
C CYS A 157 -16.78 -24.09 12.44
N LYS A 158 -16.24 -23.25 13.35
CA LYS A 158 -14.87 -23.38 13.91
C LYS A 158 -13.78 -23.34 12.83
N VAL A 159 -14.03 -22.59 11.78
CA VAL A 159 -13.13 -22.35 10.67
C VAL A 159 -12.43 -21.02 10.87
N ASP A 160 -11.13 -20.99 10.63
CA ASP A 160 -10.31 -19.77 10.66
C ASP A 160 -9.53 -19.66 9.35
N TYR A 161 -9.75 -18.55 8.63
CA TYR A 161 -9.05 -18.25 7.39
C TYR A 161 -7.92 -17.28 7.63
N ASN A 162 -6.69 -17.76 7.46
CA ASN A 162 -5.47 -16.97 7.59
C ASN A 162 -4.42 -17.41 6.54
N PRO A 163 -4.46 -16.87 5.33
CA PRO A 163 -3.59 -17.30 4.23
C PRO A 163 -2.10 -17.04 4.50
N LEU A 164 -1.76 -16.11 5.41
CA LEU A 164 -0.38 -15.74 5.71
C LEU A 164 0.27 -16.67 6.73
N PHE A 165 -0.50 -17.17 7.71
CA PHE A 165 0.04 -17.90 8.86
C PHE A 165 -0.52 -19.33 9.00
N GLY A 166 -1.38 -19.72 8.07
CA GLY A 166 -2.01 -21.04 8.05
C GLY A 166 -3.48 -21.01 8.45
N SER A 167 -4.32 -21.54 7.59
CA SER A 167 -5.77 -21.61 7.76
C SER A 167 -6.21 -22.94 8.32
N GLN A 168 -7.31 -22.95 9.08
CA GLN A 168 -8.01 -24.16 9.51
C GLN A 168 -9.39 -24.18 8.86
N LEU A 169 -9.53 -24.93 7.75
CA LEU A 169 -10.68 -24.87 6.86
C LEU A 169 -11.56 -26.15 6.91
N SER A 170 -11.51 -26.92 8.00
CA SER A 170 -12.33 -28.11 8.16
C SER A 170 -13.80 -27.75 8.40
N MET A 171 -14.57 -27.69 7.31
CA MET A 171 -16.00 -27.42 7.37
C MET A 171 -16.79 -28.61 7.94
N PRO A 172 -17.87 -28.34 8.70
CA PRO A 172 -18.79 -29.41 9.15
C PRO A 172 -19.53 -30.03 7.97
N GLU A 173 -20.19 -31.19 8.18
CA GLU A 173 -20.97 -31.85 7.13
C GLU A 173 -22.13 -30.98 6.61
N SER A 174 -22.74 -30.20 7.50
CA SER A 174 -23.79 -29.21 7.19
C SER A 174 -23.57 -27.95 8.00
N LEU A 175 -24.11 -26.82 7.50
CA LEU A 175 -24.01 -25.54 8.20
C LEU A 175 -24.81 -25.60 9.52
N PRO A 176 -24.17 -25.31 10.67
CA PRO A 176 -24.87 -25.21 11.94
C PRO A 176 -25.87 -24.04 11.94
N ALA A 177 -27.07 -24.27 12.45
CA ALA A 177 -28.07 -23.22 12.59
C ALA A 177 -27.59 -22.13 13.58
N VAL A 178 -27.86 -20.88 13.25
CA VAL A 178 -27.56 -19.74 14.11
C VAL A 178 -28.52 -19.71 15.32
N GLY A 179 -29.78 -20.15 15.11
CA GLY A 179 -30.81 -20.27 16.12
C GLY A 179 -31.40 -18.96 16.62
N ARG A 180 -30.83 -17.83 16.22
CA ARG A 180 -31.29 -16.48 16.55
C ARG A 180 -30.70 -15.48 15.57
N LYS A 181 -31.28 -14.29 15.50
CA LYS A 181 -30.73 -13.19 14.74
C LYS A 181 -29.52 -12.57 15.47
N ILE A 182 -28.40 -12.46 14.77
CA ILE A 182 -27.18 -11.78 15.23
C ILE A 182 -27.09 -10.45 14.50
N LEU A 183 -26.87 -9.37 15.22
CA LEU A 183 -26.58 -8.05 14.67
C LEU A 183 -25.28 -7.55 15.30
N LYS A 184 -24.33 -7.15 14.48
CA LYS A 184 -23.05 -6.58 14.89
C LYS A 184 -22.75 -5.33 14.08
N TYR A 185 -22.23 -4.31 14.72
CA TYR A 185 -21.74 -3.08 14.10
C TYR A 185 -20.38 -2.71 14.68
N THR A 186 -19.66 -1.86 13.98
CA THR A 186 -18.39 -1.30 14.45
C THR A 186 -18.52 0.19 14.75
N ASN A 187 -17.83 0.65 15.79
CA ASN A 187 -17.73 2.08 16.13
C ASN A 187 -16.58 2.76 15.39
N TYR A 188 -15.69 1.98 14.77
CA TYR A 188 -14.52 2.50 14.09
C TYR A 188 -14.87 2.85 12.63
N GLU A 189 -14.66 4.09 12.26
CA GLU A 189 -14.83 4.58 10.90
C GLU A 189 -13.73 4.01 10.00
N TYR A 190 -12.48 4.07 10.45
CA TYR A 190 -11.32 3.58 9.73
C TYR A 190 -10.82 2.27 10.32
N ARG A 191 -10.63 1.27 9.47
CA ARG A 191 -10.01 0.00 9.77
C ARG A 191 -8.94 -0.23 8.72
N TYR A 192 -7.78 0.34 9.02
CA TYR A 192 -6.67 0.50 8.08
C TYR A 192 -5.75 -0.71 8.05
N ALA A 193 -5.26 -1.05 6.87
CA ALA A 193 -4.24 -2.09 6.69
C ALA A 193 -3.06 -1.61 5.86
N LEU A 194 -1.92 -2.23 6.11
CA LEU A 194 -0.62 -2.04 5.49
C LEU A 194 0.08 -0.73 5.89
N ASN A 195 1.38 -0.72 5.67
CA ASN A 195 2.26 0.43 5.70
C ASN A 195 3.26 0.29 4.55
N PHE A 196 4.00 1.33 4.22
CA PHE A 196 4.94 1.27 3.10
C PHE A 196 5.95 0.13 3.25
N CYS A 197 6.52 -0.08 4.45
CA CYS A 197 7.56 -1.08 4.67
C CYS A 197 7.12 -2.51 4.32
N THR A 198 5.82 -2.83 4.48
CA THR A 198 5.28 -4.14 4.14
C THR A 198 5.52 -4.50 2.68
N TYR A 199 5.49 -3.52 1.78
CA TYR A 199 5.70 -3.71 0.35
C TYR A 199 7.11 -4.19 -0.01
N SER A 200 8.12 -3.88 0.79
CA SER A 200 9.49 -4.37 0.57
C SER A 200 9.86 -5.55 1.46
N TYR A 201 9.35 -5.61 2.69
CA TYR A 201 9.65 -6.73 3.60
C TYR A 201 8.92 -8.02 3.24
N THR A 202 7.66 -7.94 2.83
CA THR A 202 6.83 -9.12 2.58
C THR A 202 6.32 -9.19 1.16
N MET A 203 5.88 -8.06 0.58
CA MET A 203 5.11 -8.03 -0.66
C MET A 203 5.94 -7.67 -1.91
N ALA A 204 7.27 -7.58 -1.79
CA ALA A 204 8.15 -7.08 -2.86
C ALA A 204 7.94 -7.76 -4.23
N PHE A 205 7.62 -9.05 -4.22
CA PHE A 205 7.42 -9.86 -5.42
C PHE A 205 6.05 -10.53 -5.47
N TRP A 206 5.10 -10.04 -4.69
CA TRP A 206 3.75 -10.56 -4.73
C TRP A 206 3.12 -10.36 -6.10
N ASN A 207 2.45 -11.41 -6.56
CA ASN A 207 1.60 -11.43 -7.74
C ASN A 207 0.13 -11.59 -7.32
N TRP A 208 -0.76 -11.83 -8.27
CA TRP A 208 -2.18 -11.96 -7.98
C TRP A 208 -2.52 -13.15 -7.08
N ASP A 209 -1.81 -14.27 -7.21
CA ASP A 209 -2.06 -15.45 -6.38
C ASP A 209 -1.74 -15.20 -4.89
N ASP A 210 -0.92 -14.19 -4.59
CA ASP A 210 -0.62 -13.73 -3.24
C ASP A 210 -1.64 -12.67 -2.77
N TYR A 211 -1.98 -11.70 -3.65
CA TYR A 211 -2.90 -10.61 -3.31
C TYR A 211 -4.34 -11.08 -3.15
N GLU A 212 -4.85 -11.97 -4.00
CA GLU A 212 -6.25 -12.41 -3.94
C GLU A 212 -6.62 -12.99 -2.57
N PRO A 213 -5.90 -13.98 -2.03
CA PRO A 213 -6.22 -14.51 -0.69
C PRO A 213 -6.01 -13.47 0.42
N PHE A 214 -5.06 -12.55 0.26
CA PHE A 214 -4.86 -11.46 1.22
C PHE A 214 -6.04 -10.47 1.23
N LEU A 215 -6.55 -10.09 0.06
CA LEU A 215 -7.71 -9.19 -0.06
C LEU A 215 -8.98 -9.84 0.50
N ASP A 216 -9.17 -11.15 0.28
CA ASP A 216 -10.26 -11.92 0.87
C ASP A 216 -10.15 -11.90 2.41
N TRP A 217 -8.95 -12.14 2.94
CA TRP A 217 -8.68 -12.04 4.38
C TRP A 217 -8.94 -10.64 4.92
N ALA A 218 -8.48 -9.60 4.23
CA ALA A 218 -8.68 -8.21 4.63
C ALA A 218 -10.17 -7.86 4.73
N ALA A 219 -10.98 -8.20 3.72
CA ALA A 219 -12.41 -8.01 3.73
C ALA A 219 -13.10 -8.79 4.86
N MET A 220 -12.72 -10.05 5.06
CA MET A 220 -13.25 -10.91 6.14
C MET A 220 -12.92 -10.38 7.54
N ASN A 221 -11.82 -9.66 7.69
CA ASN A 221 -11.40 -9.06 8.97
C ASN A 221 -11.79 -7.57 9.11
N GLY A 222 -12.61 -7.06 8.20
CA GLY A 222 -13.25 -5.77 8.36
C GLY A 222 -12.44 -4.57 7.88
N VAL A 223 -11.31 -4.80 7.17
CA VAL A 223 -10.51 -3.72 6.58
C VAL A 223 -11.35 -2.95 5.56
N ASN A 224 -11.39 -1.62 5.68
CA ASN A 224 -12.13 -0.74 4.75
C ASN A 224 -11.27 0.36 4.13
N LEU A 225 -10.02 0.49 4.57
CA LEU A 225 -9.04 1.45 4.06
C LEU A 225 -7.68 0.76 4.01
N MET A 226 -6.98 0.78 2.87
CA MET A 226 -5.73 0.04 2.73
C MET A 226 -4.76 0.74 1.80
N LEU A 227 -3.48 0.85 2.21
CA LEU A 227 -2.43 1.35 1.33
C LEU A 227 -2.30 0.47 0.09
N ASP A 228 -2.26 1.08 -1.09
CA ASP A 228 -1.87 0.43 -2.33
C ASP A 228 -0.98 1.33 -3.17
N ILE A 229 0.26 0.90 -3.35
CA ILE A 229 1.29 1.59 -4.14
C ILE A 229 1.75 0.76 -5.35
N VAL A 230 1.03 -0.31 -5.68
CA VAL A 230 1.37 -1.20 -6.78
C VAL A 230 1.15 -0.50 -8.12
N GLY A 231 2.20 -0.45 -8.95
CA GLY A 231 2.17 0.16 -10.28
C GLY A 231 2.32 1.68 -10.31
N GLN A 232 2.60 2.31 -9.17
CA GLN A 232 2.86 3.76 -9.08
C GLN A 232 4.14 4.17 -9.83
N GLU A 233 5.00 3.22 -10.18
CA GLU A 233 6.18 3.44 -11.02
C GLU A 233 5.79 3.99 -12.40
N GLU A 234 4.69 3.52 -12.96
CA GLU A 234 4.18 4.02 -14.25
C GLU A 234 3.72 5.47 -14.16
N VAL A 235 3.07 5.84 -13.06
CA VAL A 235 2.67 7.24 -12.79
C VAL A 235 3.90 8.15 -12.77
N LEU A 236 4.97 7.72 -12.11
CA LEU A 236 6.22 8.46 -12.09
C LEU A 236 6.88 8.51 -13.46
N ARG A 237 6.84 7.43 -14.25
CA ARG A 237 7.36 7.38 -15.62
C ARG A 237 6.62 8.36 -16.52
N GLU A 238 5.28 8.33 -16.54
CA GLU A 238 4.48 9.31 -17.29
C GLU A 238 4.75 10.74 -16.85
N THR A 239 4.97 10.94 -15.54
CA THR A 239 5.26 12.28 -15.00
C THR A 239 6.63 12.78 -15.44
N LEU A 240 7.70 12.04 -15.14
CA LEU A 240 9.07 12.51 -15.33
C LEU A 240 9.46 12.65 -16.82
N THR A 241 8.88 11.84 -17.69
CA THR A 241 9.12 11.97 -19.15
C THR A 241 8.65 13.32 -19.69
N GLN A 242 7.66 13.98 -19.08
CA GLN A 242 7.24 15.33 -19.44
C GLN A 242 8.27 16.42 -19.05
N TYR A 243 9.23 16.06 -18.19
CA TYR A 243 10.27 16.98 -17.67
C TYR A 243 11.67 16.63 -18.18
N GLY A 244 11.76 15.94 -19.32
CA GLY A 244 13.00 15.69 -20.04
C GLY A 244 13.78 14.44 -19.62
N TYR A 245 13.12 13.52 -18.89
CA TYR A 245 13.70 12.21 -18.57
C TYR A 245 13.33 11.18 -19.65
N SER A 246 14.30 10.38 -20.07
CA SER A 246 14.06 9.17 -20.86
C SER A 246 13.52 8.04 -19.98
N ASP A 247 12.93 7.03 -20.60
CA ASP A 247 12.49 5.82 -19.90
C ASP A 247 13.62 5.16 -19.11
N ASP A 248 14.83 5.11 -19.66
CA ASP A 248 15.99 4.51 -18.99
C ASP A 248 16.41 5.31 -17.76
N GLU A 249 16.44 6.65 -17.84
CA GLU A 249 16.73 7.51 -16.69
C GLU A 249 15.69 7.36 -15.58
N VAL A 250 14.40 7.20 -15.92
CA VAL A 250 13.36 6.93 -14.93
C VAL A 250 13.55 5.57 -14.28
N ARG A 251 13.88 4.55 -15.06
CA ARG A 251 14.14 3.19 -14.54
C ARG A 251 15.35 3.14 -13.61
N GLU A 252 16.36 3.96 -13.86
CA GLU A 252 17.54 4.12 -13.00
C GLU A 252 17.23 4.92 -11.72
N TYR A 253 16.34 5.92 -11.81
CA TYR A 253 15.93 6.72 -10.66
C TYR A 253 15.08 5.92 -9.68
N LEU A 254 14.20 5.06 -10.16
CA LEU A 254 13.35 4.22 -9.33
C LEU A 254 14.18 3.15 -8.59
N SER A 255 13.76 2.83 -7.38
CA SER A 255 14.40 1.77 -6.61
C SER A 255 13.76 0.41 -6.89
N GLY A 256 14.55 -0.65 -6.79
CA GLY A 256 14.08 -2.02 -6.97
C GLY A 256 13.14 -2.48 -5.85
N PRO A 257 12.46 -3.64 -6.02
CA PRO A 257 11.39 -4.09 -5.14
C PRO A 257 11.78 -4.22 -3.66
N GLY A 258 13.02 -4.60 -3.37
CA GLY A 258 13.53 -4.69 -2.00
C GLY A 258 13.70 -3.33 -1.31
N TYR A 259 13.68 -2.24 -2.05
CA TYR A 259 13.84 -0.85 -1.57
C TYR A 259 12.66 0.05 -1.93
N TYR A 260 11.67 -0.49 -2.56
CA TYR A 260 10.47 0.16 -3.08
C TYR A 260 9.73 1.00 -2.02
N ALA A 261 9.56 0.46 -0.82
CA ALA A 261 8.91 1.14 0.30
C ALA A 261 9.63 2.44 0.67
N TRP A 262 10.94 2.39 0.81
CA TRP A 262 11.73 3.55 1.20
C TRP A 262 11.87 4.58 0.10
N PHE A 263 11.79 4.17 -1.16
CA PHE A 263 11.66 5.08 -2.29
C PHE A 263 10.35 5.89 -2.17
N TYR A 264 9.21 5.24 -1.95
CA TYR A 264 7.93 5.94 -1.81
C TYR A 264 7.78 6.72 -0.51
N MET A 265 8.51 6.37 0.54
CA MET A 265 8.68 7.20 1.74
C MET A 265 9.74 8.30 1.56
N GLN A 266 10.35 8.43 0.37
CA GLN A 266 11.30 9.50 0.03
C GLN A 266 12.62 9.44 0.81
N ASN A 267 13.00 8.25 1.23
CA ASN A 267 14.22 8.04 2.01
C ASN A 267 15.45 7.79 1.12
N LEU A 268 15.26 7.23 -0.07
CA LEU A 268 16.32 6.88 -1.01
C LEU A 268 15.80 6.83 -2.46
N TYR A 269 16.70 6.76 -3.42
CA TYR A 269 16.42 6.52 -4.83
C TYR A 269 17.57 5.74 -5.49
N SER A 270 17.36 5.19 -6.68
CA SER A 270 18.37 4.49 -7.49
C SER A 270 19.04 3.30 -6.79
N VAL A 271 18.32 2.60 -5.90
CA VAL A 271 18.85 1.47 -5.15
C VAL A 271 18.18 0.17 -5.59
N GLY A 272 18.97 -0.85 -5.93
CA GLY A 272 18.45 -2.16 -6.33
C GLY A 272 17.75 -2.22 -7.69
N GLY A 273 17.97 -1.20 -8.54
CA GLY A 273 17.52 -1.12 -9.92
C GLY A 273 18.64 -1.36 -10.93
N PRO A 274 18.45 -0.99 -12.24
CA PRO A 274 17.24 -0.42 -12.80
C PRO A 274 16.10 -1.44 -12.93
N LEU A 275 14.86 -0.95 -12.89
CA LEU A 275 13.68 -1.79 -13.10
C LEU A 275 13.61 -2.27 -14.56
N PRO A 276 13.26 -3.54 -14.84
CA PRO A 276 13.02 -4.00 -16.21
C PRO A 276 11.83 -3.28 -16.85
N ALA A 277 11.88 -3.02 -18.16
CA ALA A 277 10.78 -2.34 -18.86
C ALA A 277 9.42 -3.06 -18.69
N ALA A 278 9.42 -4.40 -18.72
CA ALA A 278 8.20 -5.20 -18.50
C ALA A 278 7.61 -5.08 -17.10
N TRP A 279 8.36 -4.60 -16.11
CA TRP A 279 7.88 -4.41 -14.74
C TRP A 279 6.70 -3.44 -14.70
N PHE A 280 6.77 -2.35 -15.40
CA PHE A 280 5.76 -1.28 -15.39
C PHE A 280 4.40 -1.80 -15.83
N GLU A 281 4.31 -2.44 -16.97
CA GLU A 281 3.05 -3.00 -17.49
C GLU A 281 2.47 -4.05 -16.53
N GLN A 282 3.30 -4.99 -16.08
CA GLN A 282 2.88 -6.06 -15.16
C GLN A 282 2.38 -5.50 -13.82
N ARG A 283 3.02 -4.46 -13.29
CA ARG A 283 2.59 -3.84 -12.02
C ARG A 283 1.34 -3.00 -12.18
N VAL A 284 1.16 -2.32 -13.29
CA VAL A 284 -0.10 -1.60 -13.59
C VAL A 284 -1.27 -2.57 -13.71
N GLU A 285 -1.11 -3.68 -14.42
CA GLU A 285 -2.14 -4.71 -14.52
C GLU A 285 -2.50 -5.26 -13.14
N LEU A 286 -1.51 -5.60 -12.34
CA LEU A 286 -1.71 -6.08 -10.97
C LEU A 286 -2.43 -5.04 -10.11
N GLY A 287 -2.00 -3.76 -10.14
CA GLY A 287 -2.61 -2.68 -9.38
C GLY A 287 -4.08 -2.47 -9.75
N ARG A 288 -4.40 -2.52 -11.05
CA ARG A 288 -5.81 -2.44 -11.50
C ARG A 288 -6.66 -3.59 -10.96
N ARG A 289 -6.15 -4.82 -10.97
CA ARG A 289 -6.86 -5.97 -10.39
C ARG A 289 -7.06 -5.84 -8.88
N ILE A 290 -6.07 -5.30 -8.17
CA ILE A 290 -6.15 -5.01 -6.73
C ILE A 290 -7.26 -3.98 -6.49
N HIS A 291 -7.25 -2.85 -7.22
CA HIS A 291 -8.27 -1.79 -7.08
C HIS A 291 -9.68 -2.31 -7.38
N ASP A 292 -9.85 -3.11 -8.44
CA ASP A 292 -11.14 -3.70 -8.79
C ASP A 292 -11.68 -4.61 -7.67
N ARG A 293 -10.84 -5.46 -7.09
CA ARG A 293 -11.22 -6.31 -5.97
C ARG A 293 -11.52 -5.50 -4.71
N MET A 294 -10.71 -4.50 -4.39
CA MET A 294 -10.94 -3.61 -3.25
C MET A 294 -12.28 -2.88 -3.40
N GLN A 295 -12.57 -2.34 -4.57
CA GLN A 295 -13.83 -1.66 -4.85
C GLN A 295 -15.03 -2.60 -4.72
N ALA A 296 -14.94 -3.83 -5.23
CA ALA A 296 -16.01 -4.82 -5.11
C ALA A 296 -16.35 -5.13 -3.65
N TYR A 297 -15.36 -5.16 -2.77
CA TYR A 297 -15.57 -5.30 -1.33
C TYR A 297 -16.00 -4.02 -0.62
N GLY A 298 -15.72 -2.84 -1.17
CA GLY A 298 -15.87 -1.56 -0.50
C GLY A 298 -14.66 -1.24 0.40
N ILE A 299 -13.48 -1.72 0.04
CA ILE A 299 -12.20 -1.29 0.61
C ILE A 299 -11.71 -0.11 -0.23
N THR A 300 -11.44 1.02 0.40
CA THR A 300 -10.89 2.20 -0.29
C THR A 300 -9.38 2.09 -0.35
N PRO A 301 -8.75 2.17 -1.53
CA PRO A 301 -7.30 2.24 -1.64
C PRO A 301 -6.78 3.60 -1.12
N VAL A 302 -5.63 3.59 -0.46
CA VAL A 302 -4.83 4.78 -0.19
C VAL A 302 -3.67 4.75 -1.18
N ILE A 303 -3.66 5.66 -2.12
CA ILE A 303 -2.71 5.69 -3.24
C ILE A 303 -1.62 6.73 -3.00
N GLN A 304 -0.53 6.68 -3.79
CA GLN A 304 0.57 7.62 -3.63
C GLN A 304 0.12 9.06 -3.93
N GLY A 305 0.49 10.00 -3.06
CA GLY A 305 0.35 11.43 -3.28
C GLY A 305 1.64 12.06 -3.80
N PHE A 306 1.54 13.29 -4.35
CA PHE A 306 2.70 14.04 -4.78
C PHE A 306 3.24 14.94 -3.65
N GLY A 307 4.47 14.69 -3.23
CA GLY A 307 5.15 15.44 -2.15
C GLY A 307 6.25 16.38 -2.62
N GLY A 308 6.49 16.49 -3.93
CA GLY A 308 7.50 17.35 -4.50
C GLY A 308 8.86 16.72 -4.76
N GLN A 309 8.98 15.39 -4.64
CA GLN A 309 10.23 14.69 -4.88
C GLN A 309 10.52 14.48 -6.35
N VAL A 310 11.80 14.72 -6.71
CA VAL A 310 12.31 14.63 -8.07
C VAL A 310 13.75 14.11 -8.05
N PRO A 311 14.28 13.63 -9.20
CA PRO A 311 15.68 13.29 -9.33
C PRO A 311 16.63 14.48 -9.02
N ALA A 312 17.85 14.17 -8.60
CA ALA A 312 18.83 15.20 -8.17
C ALA A 312 19.20 16.21 -9.28
N ASP A 313 19.17 15.78 -10.52
CA ASP A 313 19.47 16.60 -11.71
C ASP A 313 18.24 17.35 -12.27
N PHE A 314 17.11 17.34 -11.55
CA PHE A 314 15.86 17.95 -12.04
C PHE A 314 16.03 19.42 -12.43
N GLN A 315 16.77 20.20 -11.62
CA GLN A 315 17.00 21.61 -11.92
C GLN A 315 17.93 21.83 -13.13
N GLU A 316 18.82 20.87 -13.43
CA GLU A 316 19.66 20.94 -14.62
C GLU A 316 18.83 20.76 -15.89
N LYS A 317 17.91 19.81 -15.89
CA LYS A 317 16.97 19.57 -16.99
C LYS A 317 15.88 20.65 -17.09
N ASN A 318 15.53 21.28 -15.96
CA ASN A 318 14.48 22.30 -15.84
C ASN A 318 15.03 23.56 -15.16
N PRO A 319 15.81 24.42 -15.87
CA PRO A 319 16.63 25.49 -15.26
C PRO A 319 15.83 26.56 -14.52
N THR A 320 14.54 26.76 -14.84
CA THR A 320 13.68 27.71 -14.12
C THR A 320 13.08 27.12 -12.84
N SER A 321 13.27 25.83 -12.56
CA SER A 321 12.87 25.23 -11.29
C SER A 321 13.80 25.61 -10.14
N VAL A 322 13.36 25.33 -8.91
CA VAL A 322 14.17 25.33 -7.70
C VAL A 322 14.00 24.00 -7.02
N ALA A 323 15.06 23.20 -6.95
CA ALA A 323 15.06 21.91 -6.27
C ALA A 323 16.34 21.77 -5.45
N ALA A 324 16.23 21.14 -4.28
CA ALA A 324 17.35 20.97 -3.37
C ALA A 324 17.30 19.63 -2.62
N SER A 325 18.47 19.16 -2.17
CA SER A 325 18.62 17.89 -1.45
C SER A 325 17.95 17.94 -0.08
N SER A 326 17.27 16.86 0.28
CA SER A 326 16.71 16.63 1.62
C SER A 326 17.67 15.83 2.53
N GLY A 327 18.94 15.74 2.17
CA GLY A 327 19.98 15.03 2.93
C GLY A 327 20.09 13.55 2.56
N THR A 328 20.46 12.74 3.53
CA THR A 328 20.67 11.29 3.35
C THR A 328 19.84 10.49 4.36
N TRP A 329 19.63 9.21 4.05
CA TRP A 329 19.06 8.23 4.95
C TRP A 329 19.92 6.96 4.96
N SER A 330 20.43 6.59 6.12
CA SER A 330 21.29 5.39 6.28
C SER A 330 22.46 5.30 5.26
N GLY A 331 23.00 6.47 4.83
CA GLY A 331 24.07 6.53 3.85
C GLY A 331 23.62 6.60 2.38
N PHE A 332 22.33 6.51 2.10
CA PHE A 332 21.76 6.71 0.77
C PHE A 332 21.30 8.15 0.60
N ASP A 333 21.45 8.69 -0.61
CA ASP A 333 20.93 10.01 -0.96
C ASP A 333 19.39 9.96 -1.05
N ARG A 334 18.75 11.02 -0.52
CA ARG A 334 17.31 11.23 -0.67
C ARG A 334 17.02 11.93 -2.00
N PRO A 335 15.83 11.72 -2.59
CA PRO A 335 15.36 12.53 -3.70
C PRO A 335 15.44 14.01 -3.37
N TYR A 336 15.64 14.84 -4.38
CA TYR A 336 15.55 16.29 -4.22
C TYR A 336 14.10 16.70 -4.05
N MET A 337 13.88 17.81 -3.38
CA MET A 337 12.56 18.41 -3.19
C MET A 337 12.44 19.67 -4.04
N ILE A 338 11.38 19.77 -4.83
CA ILE A 338 11.01 21.02 -5.51
C ILE A 338 10.50 21.99 -4.45
N LYS A 339 10.93 23.25 -4.56
CA LYS A 339 10.46 24.31 -3.67
C LYS A 339 8.96 24.54 -3.88
N THR A 340 8.20 24.42 -2.80
CA THR A 340 6.73 24.48 -2.83
C THR A 340 6.19 25.91 -2.87
N TYR A 341 7.02 26.89 -2.46
CA TYR A 341 6.67 28.29 -2.45
C TYR A 341 7.86 29.13 -2.96
N LEU A 342 7.61 29.93 -3.99
CA LEU A 342 8.61 30.84 -4.55
C LEU A 342 8.56 32.20 -3.85
N THR A 343 9.69 32.61 -3.33
CA THR A 343 9.88 33.96 -2.79
C THR A 343 9.87 35.01 -3.92
N ASP A 344 9.73 36.29 -3.56
CA ASP A 344 9.85 37.38 -4.54
C ASP A 344 11.24 37.43 -5.20
N ALA A 345 12.28 37.00 -4.47
CA ALA A 345 13.62 36.85 -5.02
C ALA A 345 13.71 35.75 -6.07
N ASP A 346 13.08 34.58 -5.81
CA ASP A 346 13.00 33.50 -6.80
C ASP A 346 12.30 33.98 -8.08
N LYS A 347 11.15 34.64 -7.92
CA LYS A 347 10.36 35.18 -9.04
C LYS A 347 11.15 36.26 -9.83
N ALA A 348 11.85 37.13 -9.13
CA ALA A 348 12.72 38.12 -9.75
C ALA A 348 13.90 37.49 -10.50
N ALA A 349 14.36 36.33 -10.06
CA ALA A 349 15.37 35.52 -10.75
C ALA A 349 14.80 34.67 -11.90
N GLY A 350 13.51 34.82 -12.24
CA GLY A 350 12.87 34.11 -13.33
C GLY A 350 12.54 32.63 -13.01
N LYS A 351 12.44 32.29 -11.72
CA LYS A 351 12.04 30.95 -11.31
C LYS A 351 10.54 30.78 -11.45
N GLU A 352 10.14 29.56 -11.80
CA GLU A 352 8.75 29.17 -12.03
C GLU A 352 8.28 28.12 -11.02
N ASP A 353 6.97 28.07 -10.79
CA ASP A 353 6.36 27.13 -9.84
C ASP A 353 6.25 25.73 -10.44
N TYR A 354 7.34 24.99 -10.35
CA TYR A 354 7.40 23.61 -10.79
C TYR A 354 6.66 22.65 -9.85
N PHE A 355 6.46 23.01 -8.59
CA PHE A 355 5.68 22.17 -7.69
C PHE A 355 4.25 22.01 -8.22
N GLN A 356 3.62 23.12 -8.61
CA GLN A 356 2.28 23.07 -9.20
C GLN A 356 2.28 22.32 -10.53
N LYS A 357 3.22 22.60 -11.43
CA LYS A 357 3.29 21.96 -12.75
C LYS A 357 3.47 20.44 -12.66
N VAL A 358 4.45 20.00 -11.88
CA VAL A 358 4.75 18.56 -11.72
C VAL A 358 3.62 17.86 -10.98
N GLY A 359 3.02 18.48 -9.97
CA GLY A 359 1.86 17.95 -9.25
C GLY A 359 0.64 17.76 -10.15
N ASP A 360 0.34 18.73 -11.04
CA ASP A 360 -0.74 18.58 -12.04
C ASP A 360 -0.47 17.42 -12.99
N THR A 361 0.78 17.27 -13.44
CA THR A 361 1.18 16.19 -14.32
C THR A 361 1.08 14.84 -13.60
N PHE A 362 1.52 14.76 -12.34
CA PHE A 362 1.49 13.55 -11.53
C PHE A 362 0.05 13.03 -11.32
N TYR A 363 -0.84 13.90 -10.84
CA TYR A 363 -2.23 13.47 -10.60
C TYR A 363 -2.96 13.13 -11.90
N LYS A 364 -2.68 13.84 -12.99
CA LYS A 364 -3.20 13.48 -14.31
C LYS A 364 -2.66 12.13 -14.80
N ALA A 365 -1.38 11.86 -14.62
CA ALA A 365 -0.78 10.57 -14.94
C ALA A 365 -1.43 9.45 -14.11
N GLN A 366 -1.66 9.68 -12.81
CA GLN A 366 -2.31 8.72 -11.94
C GLN A 366 -3.74 8.39 -12.41
N GLU A 367 -4.51 9.39 -12.83
CA GLU A 367 -5.84 9.16 -13.42
C GLU A 367 -5.78 8.47 -14.79
N ASN A 368 -4.76 8.76 -15.61
CA ASN A 368 -4.55 8.05 -16.88
C ASN A 368 -4.26 6.56 -16.65
N VAL A 369 -3.41 6.25 -15.67
CA VAL A 369 -2.98 4.87 -15.38
C VAL A 369 -4.08 4.06 -14.69
N PHE A 370 -4.75 4.62 -13.69
CA PHE A 370 -5.65 3.87 -12.81
C PHE A 370 -7.11 4.34 -12.85
N GLY A 371 -7.42 5.48 -13.45
CA GLY A 371 -8.69 6.16 -13.24
C GLY A 371 -8.78 6.80 -11.85
N LYS A 372 -9.95 7.36 -11.53
CA LYS A 372 -10.21 7.91 -10.19
C LYS A 372 -10.66 6.79 -9.25
N VAL A 373 -9.70 6.15 -8.58
CA VAL A 373 -9.95 4.98 -7.71
C VAL A 373 -10.07 5.34 -6.24
N SER A 374 -9.63 6.54 -5.84
CA SER A 374 -9.61 6.97 -4.43
C SER A 374 -9.60 8.49 -4.30
N ASN A 375 -9.93 8.94 -3.09
CA ASN A 375 -9.68 10.29 -2.58
C ASN A 375 -8.70 10.29 -1.38
N TYR A 376 -8.06 9.17 -1.07
CA TYR A 376 -7.06 9.05 0.00
C TYR A 376 -5.66 8.94 -0.61
N TYR A 377 -4.78 9.86 -0.24
CA TYR A 377 -3.43 9.99 -0.79
C TYR A 377 -2.40 9.90 0.32
N ALA A 378 -1.39 9.04 0.18
CA ALA A 378 -0.30 8.89 1.13
C ALA A 378 1.00 9.47 0.57
N VAL A 379 1.62 10.34 1.33
CA VAL A 379 2.99 10.81 1.11
C VAL A 379 3.54 11.36 2.41
N ASP A 380 4.80 11.08 2.72
CA ASP A 380 5.45 11.49 3.95
C ASP A 380 6.72 12.31 3.65
N PRO A 381 6.62 13.62 3.38
CA PRO A 381 7.79 14.47 3.20
C PRO A 381 8.69 14.43 4.44
N PHE A 382 10.00 14.24 4.23
CA PHE A 382 11.01 14.22 5.30
C PHE A 382 10.83 13.10 6.35
N HIS A 383 10.31 11.96 5.96
CA HIS A 383 10.23 10.79 6.82
C HIS A 383 11.62 10.38 7.35
N GLU A 384 11.69 9.88 8.60
CA GLU A 384 12.91 9.38 9.25
C GLU A 384 14.14 10.31 9.13
N GLY A 385 14.01 11.55 9.58
CA GLY A 385 15.11 12.48 9.70
C GLY A 385 15.51 13.19 8.40
N GLY A 386 14.62 13.20 7.40
CA GLY A 386 14.80 14.05 6.24
C GLY A 386 14.93 15.54 6.64
N MET A 387 15.86 16.24 6.01
CA MET A 387 16.12 17.65 6.30
C MET A 387 15.31 18.53 5.34
N VAL A 388 14.73 19.58 5.91
CA VAL A 388 14.16 20.66 5.10
C VAL A 388 15.32 21.41 4.45
N PRO A 389 15.36 21.53 3.11
CA PRO A 389 16.45 22.24 2.44
C PRO A 389 16.52 23.71 2.85
N ASP A 390 17.73 24.30 2.80
CA ASP A 390 17.92 25.70 3.10
C ASP A 390 17.05 26.61 2.23
N GLY A 391 16.38 27.54 2.86
CA GLY A 391 15.46 28.48 2.19
C GLY A 391 14.10 27.91 1.84
N PHE A 392 13.77 26.69 2.33
CA PHE A 392 12.44 26.11 2.31
C PHE A 392 11.80 26.26 3.69
N ASP A 393 10.48 26.26 3.76
CA ASP A 393 9.72 26.36 4.99
C ASP A 393 8.80 25.15 5.17
N ILE A 394 8.93 24.43 6.29
CA ILE A 394 8.20 23.18 6.54
C ILE A 394 6.68 23.42 6.62
N VAL A 395 6.25 24.55 7.16
CA VAL A 395 4.83 24.90 7.29
C VAL A 395 4.23 25.16 5.90
N ASP A 396 4.96 25.87 5.05
CA ASP A 396 4.55 26.11 3.66
C ASP A 396 4.55 24.81 2.84
N ILE A 397 5.50 23.92 3.07
CA ILE A 397 5.53 22.60 2.40
C ILE A 397 4.27 21.83 2.71
N TYR A 398 3.92 21.64 3.99
CA TYR A 398 2.72 20.89 4.38
C TYR A 398 1.43 21.54 3.86
N ARG A 399 1.37 22.89 3.90
CA ARG A 399 0.23 23.64 3.34
C ARG A 399 0.09 23.40 1.84
N THR A 400 1.20 23.49 1.11
CA THR A 400 1.18 23.45 -0.35
C THR A 400 0.95 22.03 -0.87
N VAL A 401 1.55 21.02 -0.23
CA VAL A 401 1.30 19.61 -0.56
C VAL A 401 -0.18 19.28 -0.40
N GLN A 402 -0.79 19.64 0.75
CA GLN A 402 -2.22 19.37 0.95
C GLN A 402 -3.11 20.17 0.00
N ARG A 403 -2.81 21.45 -0.24
CA ARG A 403 -3.57 22.26 -1.21
C ARG A 403 -3.53 21.65 -2.59
N LYS A 404 -2.37 21.14 -3.02
CA LYS A 404 -2.25 20.49 -4.33
C LYS A 404 -3.14 19.24 -4.45
N MET A 405 -3.25 18.45 -3.37
CA MET A 405 -4.20 17.34 -3.31
C MET A 405 -5.66 17.83 -3.43
N LEU A 406 -6.01 18.86 -2.65
CA LEU A 406 -7.36 19.43 -2.61
C LEU A 406 -7.75 20.15 -3.91
N ASP A 407 -6.79 20.78 -4.60
CA ASP A 407 -7.00 21.43 -5.91
C ASP A 407 -7.30 20.37 -6.99
N HIS A 408 -6.66 19.20 -6.89
CA HIS A 408 -6.92 18.08 -7.78
C HIS A 408 -8.25 17.37 -7.42
N ASP A 409 -8.44 17.08 -6.15
CA ASP A 409 -9.65 16.43 -5.62
C ASP A 409 -10.13 17.14 -4.35
N PRO A 410 -11.23 17.91 -4.42
CA PRO A 410 -11.78 18.60 -3.25
C PRO A 410 -12.18 17.68 -2.08
N ALA A 411 -12.33 16.36 -2.34
CA ALA A 411 -12.60 15.36 -1.33
C ALA A 411 -11.30 14.69 -0.80
N ALA A 412 -10.13 15.09 -1.28
CA ALA A 412 -8.87 14.48 -0.91
C ALA A 412 -8.66 14.46 0.61
N VAL A 413 -8.12 13.34 1.09
CA VAL A 413 -7.65 13.15 2.46
C VAL A 413 -6.19 12.76 2.42
N TRP A 414 -5.35 13.54 3.06
CA TRP A 414 -3.92 13.23 3.17
C TRP A 414 -3.67 12.24 4.29
N VAL A 415 -3.23 11.01 3.96
CA VAL A 415 -2.86 9.98 4.92
C VAL A 415 -1.36 10.07 5.19
N MET A 416 -0.98 10.27 6.45
CA MET A 416 0.40 10.45 6.90
C MET A 416 0.78 9.35 7.89
N GLN A 417 2.03 8.93 7.91
CA GLN A 417 2.55 7.97 8.88
C GLN A 417 3.29 8.68 10.02
N GLN A 418 2.79 8.54 11.25
CA GLN A 418 3.52 8.94 12.44
C GLN A 418 4.46 7.81 12.86
N TRP A 419 5.74 8.03 12.62
CA TRP A 419 6.82 7.14 12.98
C TRP A 419 7.94 7.91 13.67
N GLN A 420 8.36 7.48 14.87
CA GLN A 420 9.44 8.09 15.64
C GLN A 420 9.29 9.62 15.82
N TRP A 421 8.09 10.09 16.14
CA TRP A 421 7.78 11.52 16.30
C TRP A 421 8.00 12.36 15.04
N GLY A 422 7.96 11.74 13.86
CA GLY A 422 8.17 12.38 12.57
C GLY A 422 7.14 13.43 12.20
N ILE A 423 5.90 13.31 12.72
CA ILE A 423 4.82 14.29 12.56
C ILE A 423 4.68 15.09 13.85
N ASP A 424 5.00 16.37 13.80
CA ASP A 424 4.96 17.30 14.94
C ASP A 424 3.92 18.41 14.74
N GLU A 425 3.70 19.21 15.77
CA GLU A 425 2.74 20.32 15.74
C GLU A 425 3.09 21.36 14.68
N THR A 426 4.38 21.58 14.40
CA THR A 426 4.83 22.56 13.40
C THR A 426 4.36 22.14 12.00
N LYS A 427 4.59 20.88 11.64
CA LYS A 427 4.13 20.29 10.38
C LYS A 427 2.61 20.35 10.27
N LEU A 428 1.91 19.91 11.31
CA LEU A 428 0.45 19.90 11.35
C LEU A 428 -0.18 21.31 11.34
N SER A 429 0.53 22.33 11.85
CA SER A 429 0.07 23.71 11.77
C SER A 429 0.04 24.24 10.34
N GLY A 430 0.82 23.63 9.45
CA GLY A 430 0.84 23.97 8.03
C GLY A 430 -0.38 23.50 7.25
N LEU A 431 -1.12 22.50 7.73
CA LEU A 431 -2.26 21.94 7.01
C LEU A 431 -3.31 22.99 6.65
N ALA A 432 -3.72 23.00 5.40
CA ALA A 432 -4.75 23.91 4.88
C ALA A 432 -6.15 23.55 5.42
N ASP A 433 -6.42 22.26 5.56
CA ASP A 433 -7.63 21.69 6.16
C ASP A 433 -7.28 20.48 7.03
N LYS A 434 -7.34 20.68 8.36
CA LYS A 434 -7.00 19.63 9.32
C LYS A 434 -7.99 18.46 9.31
N GLY A 435 -9.24 18.71 8.94
CA GLY A 435 -10.27 17.67 8.79
C GLY A 435 -10.07 16.79 7.53
N ARG A 436 -9.16 17.19 6.65
CA ARG A 436 -8.77 16.46 5.43
C ARG A 436 -7.38 15.83 5.56
N ALA A 437 -6.98 15.50 6.76
CA ALA A 437 -5.78 14.72 7.06
C ALA A 437 -6.13 13.56 7.98
N LEU A 438 -5.41 12.46 7.85
CA LEU A 438 -5.54 11.27 8.68
C LEU A 438 -4.13 10.77 9.02
N VAL A 439 -3.76 10.80 10.30
CA VAL A 439 -2.44 10.36 10.74
C VAL A 439 -2.51 8.95 11.31
N LEU A 440 -1.67 8.05 10.80
CA LEU A 440 -1.54 6.69 11.29
C LEU A 440 -0.45 6.66 12.36
N ASP A 441 -0.79 6.48 13.63
CA ASP A 441 0.21 6.31 14.69
C ASP A 441 0.75 4.87 14.67
N LEU A 442 1.85 4.66 13.94
CA LEU A 442 2.44 3.34 13.71
C LEU A 442 3.18 2.74 14.94
N GLN A 443 3.17 3.43 16.08
CA GLN A 443 3.77 2.96 17.33
C GLN A 443 2.78 2.88 18.49
N SER A 444 1.50 3.00 18.25
CA SER A 444 0.47 2.94 19.31
C SER A 444 0.47 1.63 20.10
N ASP A 445 1.03 0.56 19.54
CA ASP A 445 1.25 -0.72 20.21
C ASP A 445 2.36 -0.68 21.28
N LEU A 446 3.26 0.30 21.22
CA LEU A 446 4.35 0.48 22.18
C LEU A 446 4.14 1.72 23.05
N ARG A 447 3.71 2.81 22.43
CA ARG A 447 3.48 4.10 23.05
C ARG A 447 2.64 4.97 22.12
N SER A 448 1.73 5.75 22.66
CA SER A 448 1.01 6.73 21.85
C SER A 448 1.94 7.88 21.44
N GLN A 449 1.79 8.32 20.20
CA GLN A 449 2.40 9.52 19.65
C GLN A 449 1.31 10.55 19.25
N ALA A 450 0.09 10.39 19.76
CA ALA A 450 -1.10 11.13 19.35
C ALA A 450 -1.11 12.61 19.78
N SER A 451 -0.29 13.00 20.73
CA SER A 451 -0.37 14.35 21.35
C SER A 451 -0.30 15.51 20.35
N ALA A 452 0.55 15.42 19.33
CA ALA A 452 0.64 16.45 18.30
C ALA A 452 -0.67 16.55 17.48
N MET A 453 -1.26 15.42 17.13
CA MET A 453 -2.53 15.35 16.39
C MET A 453 -3.68 15.89 17.23
N GLU A 454 -3.79 15.48 18.49
CA GLU A 454 -4.81 15.92 19.44
C GLU A 454 -4.72 17.44 19.69
N ASN A 455 -3.52 17.97 19.96
CA ASN A 455 -3.31 19.40 20.17
C ASN A 455 -3.66 20.24 18.94
N GLN A 456 -3.44 19.69 17.75
CA GLN A 456 -3.74 20.35 16.49
C GLN A 456 -5.15 20.06 15.95
N GLY A 457 -5.92 19.17 16.57
CA GLY A 457 -7.25 18.77 16.12
C GLY A 457 -7.25 18.03 14.79
N VAL A 458 -6.23 17.19 14.54
CA VAL A 458 -6.09 16.39 13.32
C VAL A 458 -6.56 14.96 13.60
N PRO A 459 -7.43 14.39 12.80
CA PRO A 459 -7.83 12.99 12.91
C PRO A 459 -6.64 12.03 12.87
N TRP A 460 -6.66 11.03 13.75
CA TRP A 460 -5.61 10.02 13.79
C TRP A 460 -6.17 8.62 14.05
N VAL A 461 -5.40 7.61 13.71
CA VAL A 461 -5.75 6.18 13.87
C VAL A 461 -4.70 5.51 14.74
N TRP A 462 -5.15 4.80 15.78
CA TRP A 462 -4.33 3.84 16.48
C TRP A 462 -3.86 2.77 15.49
N ASN A 463 -2.57 2.57 15.36
CA ASN A 463 -1.99 1.63 14.42
C ASN A 463 -0.71 1.04 14.98
N MET A 464 -0.20 0.00 14.32
CA MET A 464 1.10 -0.57 14.59
C MET A 464 1.84 -0.88 13.29
N LEU A 465 3.15 -0.77 13.33
CA LEU A 465 3.98 -1.18 12.20
C LEU A 465 4.02 -2.71 12.15
N HIS A 466 3.29 -3.30 11.21
CA HIS A 466 3.22 -4.75 11.02
C HIS A 466 3.68 -5.14 9.63
N ASN A 467 4.73 -5.95 9.55
CA ASN A 467 5.37 -6.36 8.30
C ASN A 467 5.25 -7.88 8.04
N PHE A 468 4.24 -8.54 8.63
CA PHE A 468 3.98 -9.99 8.54
C PHE A 468 5.16 -10.88 8.94
N GLY A 469 5.88 -10.52 9.97
CA GLY A 469 7.01 -11.29 10.50
C GLY A 469 8.05 -10.47 11.24
N GLY A 470 7.99 -9.15 11.11
CA GLY A 470 8.93 -8.25 11.77
C GLY A 470 8.60 -7.93 13.23
N ARG A 471 7.35 -8.13 13.64
CA ARG A 471 6.87 -7.80 14.98
C ARG A 471 5.92 -8.85 15.50
N MET A 472 6.19 -9.36 16.67
CA MET A 472 5.39 -10.38 17.33
C MET A 472 4.59 -9.75 18.48
N GLY A 473 3.31 -10.15 18.61
CA GLY A 473 2.43 -9.72 19.68
C GLY A 473 1.40 -8.66 19.23
N LEU A 474 0.35 -8.58 20.01
CA LEU A 474 -0.73 -7.60 19.90
C LEU A 474 -0.76 -6.74 21.16
N ASP A 475 0.41 -6.50 21.74
CA ASP A 475 0.55 -5.66 22.90
C ASP A 475 0.27 -4.21 22.48
N GLY A 476 -0.86 -3.71 22.89
CA GLY A 476 -1.26 -2.34 22.62
C GLY A 476 -1.22 -1.51 23.91
N VAL A 477 -1.39 -0.23 23.76
CA VAL A 477 -1.71 0.67 24.85
C VAL A 477 -3.25 0.75 24.92
N PRO A 478 -3.93 -0.05 25.77
CA PRO A 478 -5.38 -0.16 25.77
C PRO A 478 -6.07 1.18 26.00
N GLU A 479 -5.42 2.09 26.72
CA GLU A 479 -5.91 3.42 27.02
C GLU A 479 -6.08 4.30 25.77
N VAL A 480 -5.40 3.97 24.69
CA VAL A 480 -5.50 4.69 23.41
C VAL A 480 -6.69 4.20 22.59
N ILE A 481 -7.19 2.99 22.86
CA ILE A 481 -8.32 2.37 22.13
C ILE A 481 -9.65 2.68 22.81
N SER A 482 -9.63 2.96 24.09
CA SER A 482 -10.82 3.27 24.90
C SER A 482 -11.22 4.73 24.83
#